data_1d331ec5f15c30c78a80244319a2499b
#
_entry.id   1d331ec5f15c30c78a80244319a2499b
#
_cell.length_a   1.000
_cell.length_b   1.000
_cell.length_c   1.000
_cell.angle_alpha   90.00
_cell.angle_beta   90.00
_cell.angle_gamma   90.00
#
_symmetry.space_group_name_H-M   'P 1'
#
loop_
_entity.id
_entity.type
_entity.pdbx_description
1 polymer ?
#
loop_
_entity_poly.entity_id
_entity_poly.type
_entity_poly.pdbx_seq_one_letter_code
_entity_poly.pdbx_strand_id
1 'polypeptide(L)'
;MGRRLFQEVYVSPDRTKALDLSELIVVSERDDLETKNAIYHTVHRSYFSKEKAVCPYCKSTNTSETKIRSRKYKDILPSKNGERTVIDLIYHQRYFRCDECKHVFNEDIDFAEEGCRYTNRLSDLLAEGTLTQTYEKVCKEYGVPASKTSVGVIMRRRLRMKIDQLPPLKTPDNLVIFVPYFYSNAYPVVLSINGGAVRLIDVLSESSESAYAVFFSGLERTRVKRIYIDPDEQLHNAVYTAFPDASILMSEECILRYIRECLGDVIKREGTRCFVYKRYHTLCKAEKYLSRSEQKQIERTLNRCHRLAGAYNAYQDLLVSMEGKWDVPKIIGWIEDLPEYLGDSANEGEDLEELIEFDFVRDILELYEPQVNEYLALDQKPAAALASAVMAILDSLHEMPFCIFDVLHARMMLNVDHELEIVDGKKYRTGIPVNLLTEKMNDITDIIKTKKEKGEDVYESEDKPGWS
;
A
#
# COMPACT_ATOMS: atom_id res chain seq x y z
N MET A 1 0.73 47.59 -32.73
CA MET A 1 1.32 48.02 -31.46
C MET A 1 0.56 47.38 -30.34
N GLY A 2 1.01 46.19 -29.86
CA GLY A 2 0.44 45.55 -28.72
C GLY A 2 0.77 46.34 -27.46
N ARG A 3 -0.23 46.80 -26.71
CA ARG A 3 -0.05 47.38 -25.37
C ARG A 3 0.56 46.29 -24.50
N ARG A 4 1.80 46.50 -23.98
CA ARG A 4 2.32 45.70 -22.88
C ARG A 4 1.34 45.87 -21.70
N LEU A 5 0.59 44.84 -21.37
CA LEU A 5 -0.44 44.85 -20.33
C LEU A 5 0.14 44.92 -18.92
N PHE A 6 1.46 44.73 -18.77
CA PHE A 6 2.12 44.76 -17.48
C PHE A 6 3.44 45.52 -17.56
N GLN A 7 3.66 46.45 -16.63
CA GLN A 7 4.96 47.02 -16.38
C GLN A 7 5.83 46.03 -15.62
N GLU A 8 7.05 45.80 -16.06
CA GLU A 8 8.02 44.98 -15.32
C GLU A 8 8.30 45.68 -13.98
N VAL A 9 7.90 45.03 -12.89
CA VAL A 9 8.24 45.43 -11.54
C VAL A 9 9.38 44.53 -11.09
N TYR A 10 10.48 45.17 -10.62
CA TYR A 10 11.62 44.43 -10.09
C TYR A 10 11.19 43.63 -8.88
N VAL A 11 11.32 42.31 -8.94
CA VAL A 11 11.03 41.37 -7.84
C VAL A 11 12.26 40.55 -7.57
N SER A 12 12.51 40.29 -6.29
CA SER A 12 13.66 39.52 -5.81
C SER A 12 13.81 38.19 -6.57
N PRO A 13 14.92 37.99 -7.31
CA PRO A 13 15.17 36.72 -8.02
C PRO A 13 15.24 35.51 -7.10
N ASP A 14 15.42 35.69 -5.82
CA ASP A 14 15.66 34.62 -4.85
C ASP A 14 14.42 33.77 -4.60
N ARG A 15 13.20 34.33 -4.68
CA ARG A 15 11.97 33.54 -4.44
C ARG A 15 11.58 32.69 -5.61
N THR A 16 11.69 33.17 -6.84
CA THR A 16 11.43 32.34 -8.05
C THR A 16 12.44 31.23 -8.19
N LYS A 17 13.71 31.48 -7.83
CA LYS A 17 14.75 30.46 -7.78
C LYS A 17 14.48 29.42 -6.70
N ALA A 18 13.99 29.82 -5.52
CA ALA A 18 13.63 28.91 -4.44
C ALA A 18 12.41 28.02 -4.79
N LEU A 19 11.58 28.46 -5.74
CA LEU A 19 10.42 27.71 -6.25
C LEU A 19 10.75 26.87 -7.49
N ASP A 20 11.97 26.94 -8.00
CA ASP A 20 12.37 26.37 -9.29
C ASP A 20 11.52 26.89 -10.47
N LEU A 21 11.12 28.15 -10.39
CA LEU A 21 10.31 28.86 -11.37
C LEU A 21 11.12 30.02 -12.00
N SER A 22 12.42 29.81 -12.20
CA SER A 22 13.35 30.84 -12.67
C SER A 22 13.02 31.38 -14.08
N GLU A 23 12.22 30.63 -14.85
CA GLU A 23 11.76 31.03 -16.18
C GLU A 23 10.59 32.02 -16.13
N LEU A 24 9.93 32.16 -14.97
CA LEU A 24 8.82 33.08 -14.82
C LEU A 24 9.31 34.50 -14.48
N ILE A 25 8.73 35.47 -15.16
CA ILE A 25 8.88 36.90 -14.77
C ILE A 25 7.78 37.24 -13.76
N VAL A 26 8.17 37.66 -12.58
CA VAL A 26 7.25 38.11 -11.57
C VAL A 26 6.87 39.58 -11.85
N VAL A 27 5.57 39.83 -11.97
CA VAL A 27 5.01 41.17 -12.27
C VAL A 27 4.70 41.92 -10.99
N SER A 28 4.26 41.25 -9.94
CA SER A 28 3.98 41.86 -8.64
C SER A 28 3.97 40.82 -7.54
N GLU A 29 4.36 41.20 -6.36
CA GLU A 29 4.26 40.47 -5.09
C GLU A 29 3.41 41.24 -4.09
N ARG A 30 2.65 40.50 -3.30
CA ARG A 30 1.93 41.04 -2.15
C ARG A 30 1.98 40.01 -1.03
N ASP A 31 2.53 40.42 0.10
CA ASP A 31 2.55 39.62 1.32
C ASP A 31 1.26 39.91 2.10
N ASP A 32 0.33 38.96 2.13
CA ASP A 32 -0.81 39.01 3.03
C ASP A 32 -0.40 38.28 4.32
N LEU A 33 -0.08 39.06 5.37
CA LEU A 33 0.39 38.56 6.67
C LEU A 33 -0.77 38.04 7.54
N GLU A 34 -1.64 37.16 7.03
CA GLU A 34 -2.54 36.42 7.88
C GLU A 34 -1.85 35.15 8.37
N THR A 35 -1.34 35.21 9.61
CA THR A 35 -0.83 34.02 10.31
C THR A 35 -1.95 33.23 10.95
N LYS A 36 -2.41 32.19 10.28
CA LYS A 36 -3.09 31.07 10.93
C LYS A 36 -2.14 29.89 11.00
N ASN A 37 -1.77 29.46 12.20
CA ASN A 37 -0.92 28.28 12.44
C ASN A 37 0.50 28.36 11.80
N ALA A 38 1.19 29.48 11.90
CA ALA A 38 2.53 29.69 11.33
C ALA A 38 2.61 29.50 9.79
N ILE A 39 1.50 29.70 9.08
CA ILE A 39 1.45 29.70 7.62
C ILE A 39 1.31 31.12 7.12
N TYR A 40 2.29 31.56 6.35
CA TYR A 40 2.26 32.88 5.68
C TYR A 40 1.68 32.70 4.27
N HIS A 41 0.88 33.64 3.81
CA HIS A 41 0.37 33.70 2.46
C HIS A 41 1.00 34.80 1.65
N THR A 42 1.50 34.49 0.48
CA THR A 42 2.06 35.44 -0.46
C THR A 42 1.39 35.25 -1.83
N VAL A 43 1.08 36.37 -2.49
CA VAL A 43 0.51 36.37 -3.83
C VAL A 43 1.54 36.79 -4.86
N HIS A 44 1.93 35.91 -5.76
CA HIS A 44 2.80 36.20 -6.88
C HIS A 44 2.03 36.31 -8.18
N ARG A 45 2.33 37.33 -8.96
CA ARG A 45 1.84 37.44 -10.33
C ARG A 45 2.99 37.30 -11.28
N SER A 46 2.92 36.39 -12.20
CA SER A 46 3.99 36.10 -13.14
C SER A 46 3.51 35.68 -14.52
N TYR A 47 4.36 35.82 -15.49
CA TYR A 47 4.13 35.34 -16.84
C TYR A 47 5.43 34.82 -17.46
N PHE A 48 5.33 33.97 -18.48
CA PHE A 48 6.50 33.60 -19.28
C PHE A 48 6.96 34.78 -20.12
N SER A 49 8.27 35.05 -20.05
CA SER A 49 8.78 36.25 -20.67
C SER A 49 9.39 36.03 -22.02
N LYS A 50 9.87 34.88 -22.33
CA LYS A 50 11.11 34.88 -23.10
C LYS A 50 11.01 34.47 -24.55
N GLU A 51 10.07 33.68 -24.99
CA GLU A 51 10.20 33.13 -26.33
C GLU A 51 8.96 33.32 -27.19
N LYS A 52 9.18 33.47 -28.49
CA LYS A 52 8.12 33.31 -29.47
C LYS A 52 7.61 31.89 -29.34
N ALA A 53 6.32 31.75 -29.06
CA ALA A 53 5.73 30.44 -28.92
C ALA A 53 5.86 29.67 -30.22
N VAL A 54 6.26 28.41 -30.14
CA VAL A 54 6.35 27.51 -31.27
C VAL A 54 4.99 26.79 -31.40
N CYS A 55 4.42 26.82 -32.61
CA CYS A 55 3.17 26.15 -32.90
C CYS A 55 3.33 24.60 -32.71
N PRO A 56 2.56 23.96 -31.83
CA PRO A 56 2.69 22.50 -31.57
C PRO A 56 2.29 21.67 -32.79
N TYR A 57 1.49 22.23 -33.71
CA TYR A 57 0.95 21.53 -34.89
C TYR A 57 1.91 21.54 -36.07
N CYS A 58 2.41 22.71 -36.45
CA CYS A 58 3.27 22.85 -37.64
C CYS A 58 4.71 23.28 -37.33
N LYS A 59 5.05 23.43 -36.06
CA LYS A 59 6.38 23.82 -35.58
C LYS A 59 6.85 25.22 -36.02
N SER A 60 5.97 26.03 -36.60
CA SER A 60 6.28 27.40 -36.97
C SER A 60 6.44 28.32 -35.76
N THR A 61 7.37 29.25 -35.86
CA THR A 61 7.56 30.33 -34.88
C THR A 61 6.79 31.60 -35.25
N ASN A 62 6.13 31.61 -36.42
CA ASN A 62 5.30 32.73 -36.88
C ASN A 62 3.93 32.67 -36.17
N THR A 63 3.91 33.20 -34.93
CA THR A 63 2.75 33.16 -34.06
C THR A 63 2.42 34.56 -33.52
N SER A 64 1.13 34.85 -33.37
CA SER A 64 0.62 36.10 -32.83
C SER A 64 -0.15 35.83 -31.53
N GLU A 65 0.13 36.63 -30.50
CA GLU A 65 -0.60 36.57 -29.23
C GLU A 65 -2.04 37.05 -29.42
N THR A 66 -3.01 36.27 -28.94
CA THR A 66 -4.43 36.57 -29.09
C THR A 66 -5.09 37.01 -27.83
N LYS A 67 -4.81 36.38 -26.72
CA LYS A 67 -5.38 36.66 -25.39
C LYS A 67 -4.50 36.14 -24.26
N ILE A 68 -4.73 36.70 -23.07
CA ILE A 68 -4.12 36.23 -21.81
C ILE A 68 -5.24 35.77 -20.89
N ARG A 69 -5.04 34.63 -20.22
CA ARG A 69 -5.93 34.16 -19.14
C ARG A 69 -5.12 33.98 -17.86
N SER A 70 -5.63 34.54 -16.77
CA SER A 70 -5.03 34.32 -15.46
C SER A 70 -5.50 32.96 -14.89
N ARG A 71 -4.53 32.17 -14.46
CA ARG A 71 -4.76 30.92 -13.72
C ARG A 71 -4.11 31.00 -12.36
N LYS A 72 -4.77 30.44 -11.37
CA LYS A 72 -4.27 30.43 -9.99
C LYS A 72 -3.75 29.05 -9.64
N TYR A 73 -2.49 29.01 -9.20
CA TYR A 73 -1.82 27.82 -8.69
C TYR A 73 -1.41 28.07 -7.23
N LYS A 74 -1.17 27.00 -6.50
CA LYS A 74 -0.58 27.05 -5.16
C LYS A 74 0.78 26.40 -5.17
N ASP A 75 1.67 26.95 -4.35
CA ASP A 75 2.98 26.38 -4.02
C ASP A 75 3.34 26.71 -2.58
N ILE A 76 4.48 26.22 -2.11
CA ILE A 76 4.99 26.46 -0.77
C ILE A 76 6.50 26.76 -0.82
N LEU A 77 6.94 27.79 -0.13
CA LEU A 77 8.37 28.06 0.01
C LEU A 77 8.99 27.08 1.03
N PRO A 78 10.24 26.63 0.77
CA PRO A 78 11.00 25.90 1.76
C PRO A 78 11.14 26.71 3.04
N SER A 79 10.87 26.11 4.18
CA SER A 79 11.03 26.77 5.47
C SER A 79 12.51 26.93 5.83
N LYS A 80 12.87 28.11 6.33
CA LYS A 80 14.18 28.34 6.95
C LYS A 80 14.16 28.13 8.48
N ASN A 81 13.00 28.26 9.13
CA ASN A 81 12.85 28.22 10.59
C ASN A 81 11.61 27.47 11.08
N GLY A 82 11.13 26.46 10.32
CA GLY A 82 9.87 25.75 10.64
C GLY A 82 8.61 26.49 10.22
N GLU A 83 8.71 27.76 9.82
CA GLU A 83 7.60 28.54 9.28
C GLU A 83 7.41 28.20 7.79
N ARG A 84 6.16 28.06 7.36
CA ARG A 84 5.83 27.72 5.97
C ARG A 84 5.10 28.86 5.31
N THR A 85 5.54 29.22 4.12
CA THR A 85 4.89 30.25 3.32
C THR A 85 4.19 29.63 2.14
N VAL A 86 2.86 29.65 2.15
CA VAL A 86 2.02 29.23 1.02
C VAL A 86 1.97 30.36 0.01
N ILE A 87 2.23 30.02 -1.24
CA ILE A 87 2.22 30.97 -2.35
C ILE A 87 0.98 30.73 -3.21
N ASP A 88 0.20 31.79 -3.39
CA ASP A 88 -0.82 31.86 -4.43
C ASP A 88 -0.17 32.44 -5.70
N LEU A 89 0.21 31.57 -6.63
CA LEU A 89 0.80 31.94 -7.92
C LEU A 89 -0.32 32.26 -8.91
N ILE A 90 -0.44 33.53 -9.31
CA ILE A 90 -1.35 33.94 -10.37
C ILE A 90 -0.55 34.00 -11.67
N TYR A 91 -0.69 32.94 -12.47
CA TYR A 91 0.00 32.81 -13.73
C TYR A 91 -0.82 33.37 -14.88
N HIS A 92 -0.23 34.26 -15.69
CA HIS A 92 -0.84 34.87 -16.85
C HIS A 92 -0.48 34.07 -18.11
N GLN A 93 -1.26 33.03 -18.41
CA GLN A 93 -1.07 32.16 -19.57
C GLN A 93 -1.46 32.86 -20.85
N ARG A 94 -0.55 32.90 -21.82
CA ARG A 94 -0.77 33.49 -23.13
C ARG A 94 -1.38 32.46 -24.09
N TYR A 95 -2.21 32.94 -24.98
CA TYR A 95 -2.79 32.17 -26.08
C TYR A 95 -2.31 32.76 -27.39
N PHE A 96 -1.93 31.89 -28.29
CA PHE A 96 -1.36 32.24 -29.58
C PHE A 96 -2.19 31.70 -30.71
N ARG A 97 -2.11 32.38 -31.86
CA ARG A 97 -2.59 31.88 -33.17
C ARG A 97 -1.37 31.70 -34.04
N CYS A 98 -1.24 30.56 -34.68
CA CYS A 98 -0.25 30.35 -35.70
C CYS A 98 -0.67 31.06 -36.99
N ASP A 99 0.20 31.87 -37.56
CA ASP A 99 -0.09 32.61 -38.80
C ASP A 99 -0.01 31.73 -40.06
N GLU A 100 0.61 30.57 -39.95
CA GLU A 100 0.71 29.58 -41.04
C GLU A 100 -0.46 28.58 -41.05
N CYS A 101 -0.61 27.78 -40.02
CA CYS A 101 -1.65 26.75 -39.97
C CYS A 101 -2.97 27.22 -39.33
N LYS A 102 -3.05 28.46 -38.87
CA LYS A 102 -4.23 29.13 -38.28
C LYS A 102 -4.76 28.49 -36.97
N HIS A 103 -4.13 27.44 -36.44
CA HIS A 103 -4.51 26.87 -35.18
C HIS A 103 -4.26 27.83 -34.03
N VAL A 104 -5.15 27.79 -33.01
CA VAL A 104 -5.01 28.52 -31.75
C VAL A 104 -4.54 27.54 -30.69
N PHE A 105 -3.52 27.93 -29.96
CA PHE A 105 -2.96 27.13 -28.88
C PHE A 105 -2.55 28.03 -27.70
N ASN A 106 -2.30 27.43 -26.56
CA ASN A 106 -1.79 28.11 -25.38
C ASN A 106 -0.35 27.69 -25.11
N GLU A 107 0.38 28.53 -24.35
CA GLU A 107 1.68 28.16 -23.84
C GLU A 107 1.59 26.88 -23.02
N ASP A 108 2.56 26.00 -23.17
CA ASP A 108 2.72 24.85 -22.28
C ASP A 108 3.13 25.34 -20.89
N ILE A 109 2.64 24.62 -19.90
CA ILE A 109 2.95 24.83 -18.49
C ILE A 109 3.65 23.58 -18.00
N ASP A 110 4.95 23.67 -17.71
CA ASP A 110 5.76 22.54 -17.23
C ASP A 110 5.83 22.45 -15.70
N PHE A 111 5.56 23.55 -15.00
CA PHE A 111 5.57 23.60 -13.55
C PHE A 111 4.31 23.05 -12.87
N ALA A 112 3.26 22.72 -13.62
CA ALA A 112 2.02 22.15 -13.10
C ALA A 112 1.37 21.23 -14.15
N GLU A 113 0.80 20.10 -13.71
CA GLU A 113 0.05 19.22 -14.59
C GLU A 113 -1.22 19.85 -15.11
N GLU A 114 -1.68 19.40 -16.29
CA GLU A 114 -2.92 19.86 -16.90
C GLU A 114 -4.12 19.60 -15.96
N GLY A 115 -4.94 20.63 -15.76
CA GLY A 115 -6.08 20.58 -14.85
C GLY A 115 -5.73 20.69 -13.36
N CYS A 116 -4.45 20.65 -13.00
CA CYS A 116 -3.99 20.81 -11.62
C CYS A 116 -3.94 22.27 -11.21
N ARG A 117 -4.17 22.54 -9.92
CA ARG A 117 -4.02 23.88 -9.29
C ARG A 117 -2.84 23.98 -8.33
N TYR A 118 -2.02 22.97 -8.29
CA TYR A 118 -0.81 22.87 -7.49
C TYR A 118 0.37 22.73 -8.42
N THR A 119 1.51 23.33 -8.05
CA THR A 119 2.74 23.08 -8.78
C THR A 119 3.18 21.62 -8.67
N ASN A 120 3.99 21.16 -9.61
CA ASN A 120 4.55 19.81 -9.55
C ASN A 120 5.28 19.58 -8.23
N ARG A 121 6.06 20.57 -7.79
CA ARG A 121 6.80 20.53 -6.53
C ARG A 121 5.90 20.36 -5.31
N LEU A 122 4.84 21.17 -5.17
CA LEU A 122 3.89 21.01 -4.07
C LEU A 122 3.16 19.67 -4.15
N SER A 123 2.80 19.22 -5.35
CA SER A 123 2.18 17.92 -5.57
C SER A 123 3.08 16.77 -5.11
N ASP A 124 4.38 16.85 -5.37
CA ASP A 124 5.38 15.87 -4.91
C ASP A 124 5.54 15.89 -3.39
N LEU A 125 5.64 17.10 -2.79
CA LEU A 125 5.73 17.24 -1.32
C LEU A 125 4.49 16.66 -0.61
N LEU A 126 3.29 16.90 -1.16
CA LEU A 126 2.05 16.32 -0.64
C LEU A 126 2.07 14.79 -0.73
N ALA A 127 2.50 14.25 -1.85
CA ALA A 127 2.61 12.80 -2.05
C ALA A 127 3.63 12.18 -1.09
N GLU A 128 4.84 12.73 -1.01
CA GLU A 128 5.89 12.28 -0.09
C GLU A 128 5.47 12.34 1.38
N GLY A 129 4.76 13.39 1.77
CA GLY A 129 4.24 13.51 3.14
C GLY A 129 3.35 12.35 3.54
N THR A 130 2.57 11.77 2.60
CA THR A 130 1.69 10.62 2.89
C THR A 130 2.42 9.31 3.13
N LEU A 131 3.69 9.22 2.77
CA LEU A 131 4.49 8.04 3.06
C LEU A 131 4.66 7.82 4.57
N THR A 132 4.71 8.90 5.36
CA THR A 132 4.96 8.84 6.80
C THR A 132 3.87 9.47 7.67
N GLN A 133 2.82 10.04 7.08
CA GLN A 133 1.74 10.74 7.80
C GLN A 133 0.37 10.40 7.19
N THR A 134 -0.71 10.76 7.91
CA THR A 134 -2.06 10.66 7.36
C THR A 134 -2.29 11.76 6.31
N TYR A 135 -3.22 11.49 5.39
CA TYR A 135 -3.60 12.42 4.33
C TYR A 135 -4.04 13.79 4.88
N GLU A 136 -4.92 13.80 5.89
CA GLU A 136 -5.45 15.00 6.52
C GLU A 136 -4.35 15.84 7.15
N LYS A 137 -3.41 15.17 7.80
CA LYS A 137 -2.28 15.84 8.45
C LYS A 137 -1.37 16.50 7.42
N VAL A 138 -1.05 15.81 6.34
CA VAL A 138 -0.26 16.36 5.23
C VAL A 138 -0.97 17.59 4.64
N CYS A 139 -2.27 17.50 4.36
CA CYS A 139 -3.04 18.62 3.84
C CYS A 139 -3.04 19.82 4.79
N LYS A 140 -3.24 19.58 6.10
CA LYS A 140 -3.21 20.63 7.14
C LYS A 140 -1.82 21.28 7.23
N GLU A 141 -0.79 20.47 7.17
CA GLU A 141 0.60 20.89 7.25
C GLU A 141 0.99 21.80 6.09
N TYR A 142 0.48 21.54 4.89
CA TYR A 142 0.76 22.32 3.69
C TYR A 142 -0.31 23.39 3.37
N GLY A 143 -1.28 23.61 4.27
CA GLY A 143 -2.36 24.60 4.07
C GLY A 143 -3.26 24.32 2.87
N VAL A 144 -3.43 23.02 2.54
CA VAL A 144 -4.23 22.55 1.42
C VAL A 144 -5.52 21.95 1.96
N PRO A 145 -6.71 22.27 1.39
CA PRO A 145 -7.97 21.71 1.88
C PRO A 145 -8.05 20.20 1.59
N ALA A 146 -8.10 19.40 2.65
CA ALA A 146 -8.19 17.91 2.57
C ALA A 146 -9.49 17.42 1.91
N SER A 147 -10.59 18.18 2.02
CA SER A 147 -11.91 17.83 1.48
C SER A 147 -12.00 17.84 -0.05
N LYS A 148 -10.95 18.24 -0.77
CA LYS A 148 -10.98 18.28 -2.23
C LYS A 148 -10.52 16.98 -2.83
N THR A 149 -11.43 16.25 -3.45
CA THR A 149 -11.16 15.04 -4.24
C THR A 149 -9.98 15.20 -5.21
N SER A 150 -9.82 16.40 -5.79
CA SER A 150 -8.69 16.70 -6.69
C SER A 150 -7.31 16.54 -6.05
N VAL A 151 -7.15 16.87 -4.76
CA VAL A 151 -5.86 16.72 -4.06
C VAL A 151 -5.50 15.25 -3.91
N GLY A 152 -6.45 14.43 -3.46
CA GLY A 152 -6.24 12.99 -3.34
C GLY A 152 -5.89 12.32 -4.69
N VAL A 153 -6.52 12.76 -5.78
CA VAL A 153 -6.21 12.25 -7.13
C VAL A 153 -4.77 12.61 -7.53
N ILE A 154 -4.33 13.85 -7.29
CA ILE A 154 -2.97 14.30 -7.61
C ILE A 154 -1.94 13.52 -6.81
N MET A 155 -2.15 13.36 -5.50
CA MET A 155 -1.23 12.60 -4.64
C MET A 155 -1.09 11.16 -5.10
N ARG A 156 -2.19 10.46 -5.40
CA ARG A 156 -2.17 9.10 -5.93
C ARG A 156 -1.38 9.01 -7.23
N ARG A 157 -1.65 9.92 -8.16
CA ARG A 157 -0.94 9.95 -9.45
C ARG A 157 0.57 10.14 -9.25
N ARG A 158 0.98 11.06 -8.35
CA ARG A 158 2.40 11.29 -8.05
C ARG A 158 3.07 10.09 -7.41
N LEU A 159 2.40 9.40 -6.49
CA LEU A 159 2.91 8.18 -5.88
C LEU A 159 3.12 7.09 -6.93
N ARG A 160 2.15 6.87 -7.83
CA ARG A 160 2.29 5.92 -8.94
C ARG A 160 3.48 6.27 -9.83
N MET A 161 3.61 7.53 -10.24
CA MET A 161 4.75 7.97 -11.07
C MET A 161 6.11 7.69 -10.41
N LYS A 162 6.22 7.83 -9.08
CA LYS A 162 7.45 7.50 -8.34
C LYS A 162 7.72 5.99 -8.34
N ILE A 163 6.69 5.17 -8.21
CA ILE A 163 6.82 3.70 -8.31
C ILE A 163 7.24 3.29 -9.72
N ASP A 164 6.63 3.90 -10.75
CA ASP A 164 6.96 3.64 -12.16
C ASP A 164 8.42 4.02 -12.53
N GLN A 165 9.04 4.91 -11.74
CA GLN A 165 10.46 5.30 -11.89
C GLN A 165 11.44 4.34 -11.20
N LEU A 166 10.96 3.36 -10.44
CA LEU A 166 11.83 2.36 -9.85
C LEU A 166 12.58 1.57 -10.94
N PRO A 167 13.82 1.13 -10.66
CA PRO A 167 14.55 0.27 -11.59
C PRO A 167 13.72 -0.95 -11.97
N PRO A 168 13.89 -1.50 -13.20
CA PRO A 168 13.19 -2.70 -13.62
C PRO A 168 13.49 -3.86 -12.67
N LEU A 169 12.49 -4.73 -12.49
CA LEU A 169 12.63 -5.90 -11.62
C LEU A 169 13.52 -6.95 -12.28
N LYS A 170 14.49 -7.48 -11.53
CA LYS A 170 15.17 -8.72 -11.90
C LYS A 170 14.26 -9.89 -11.53
N THR A 171 13.84 -10.66 -12.52
CA THR A 171 12.98 -11.82 -12.31
C THR A 171 13.63 -12.81 -11.33
N PRO A 172 12.99 -13.14 -10.20
CA PRO A 172 13.52 -14.13 -9.25
C PRO A 172 13.23 -15.56 -9.73
N ASP A 173 14.02 -16.52 -9.23
CA ASP A 173 13.81 -17.93 -9.51
C ASP A 173 12.62 -18.51 -8.73
N ASN A 174 12.31 -17.94 -7.55
CA ASN A 174 11.21 -18.39 -6.70
C ASN A 174 10.35 -17.21 -6.27
N LEU A 175 9.06 -17.32 -6.53
CA LEU A 175 8.04 -16.35 -6.14
C LEU A 175 7.19 -16.89 -4.99
N VAL A 176 6.71 -16.01 -4.15
CA VAL A 176 5.67 -16.28 -3.15
C VAL A 176 4.59 -15.23 -3.34
N ILE A 177 3.36 -15.66 -3.50
CA ILE A 177 2.22 -14.77 -3.65
C ILE A 177 1.17 -15.16 -2.62
N PHE A 178 0.96 -14.29 -1.65
CA PHE A 178 -0.10 -14.46 -0.67
C PHE A 178 -1.06 -13.27 -0.70
N VAL A 179 -2.32 -13.53 -0.32
CA VAL A 179 -3.44 -12.60 -0.53
C VAL A 179 -4.03 -12.17 0.82
N PRO A 180 -3.39 -11.21 1.52
CA PRO A 180 -3.93 -10.70 2.77
C PRO A 180 -5.12 -9.78 2.51
N TYR A 181 -6.03 -9.74 3.49
CA TYR A 181 -7.10 -8.76 3.54
C TYR A 181 -6.67 -7.55 4.36
N PHE A 182 -6.79 -6.37 3.76
CA PHE A 182 -6.59 -5.09 4.43
C PHE A 182 -7.86 -4.26 4.29
N TYR A 183 -8.56 -4.03 5.41
CA TYR A 183 -9.85 -3.34 5.43
C TYR A 183 -10.84 -3.86 4.38
N SER A 184 -11.07 -5.18 4.38
CA SER A 184 -12.00 -5.90 3.48
C SER A 184 -11.61 -5.93 2.00
N ASN A 185 -10.41 -5.51 1.65
CA ASN A 185 -9.89 -5.63 0.29
C ASN A 185 -8.72 -6.62 0.26
N ALA A 186 -8.72 -7.48 -0.74
CA ALA A 186 -7.64 -8.43 -0.99
C ALA A 186 -6.54 -7.75 -1.81
N TYR A 187 -5.34 -7.64 -1.25
CA TYR A 187 -4.18 -7.05 -1.92
C TYR A 187 -3.05 -8.08 -2.02
N PRO A 188 -2.90 -8.77 -3.15
CA PRO A 188 -1.83 -9.76 -3.29
C PRO A 188 -0.45 -9.14 -3.06
N VAL A 189 0.29 -9.76 -2.15
CA VAL A 189 1.68 -9.40 -1.83
C VAL A 189 2.59 -10.39 -2.53
N VAL A 190 3.49 -9.87 -3.35
CA VAL A 190 4.44 -10.66 -4.12
C VAL A 190 5.81 -10.57 -3.48
N LEU A 191 6.35 -11.72 -3.08
CA LEU A 191 7.69 -11.83 -2.51
C LEU A 191 8.59 -12.67 -3.42
N SER A 192 9.90 -12.51 -3.27
CA SER A 192 10.89 -13.47 -3.72
C SER A 192 11.54 -14.18 -2.53
N ILE A 193 11.92 -15.44 -2.72
CA ILE A 193 12.67 -16.20 -1.74
C ILE A 193 13.91 -16.82 -2.37
N ASN A 194 15.07 -16.56 -1.78
CA ASN A 194 16.33 -17.11 -2.25
C ASN A 194 17.27 -17.39 -1.06
N GLY A 195 17.66 -18.65 -0.87
CA GLY A 195 18.59 -19.06 0.19
C GLY A 195 18.15 -18.64 1.61
N GLY A 196 16.83 -18.58 1.88
CA GLY A 196 16.26 -18.13 3.14
C GLY A 196 16.06 -16.60 3.27
N ALA A 197 16.56 -15.79 2.33
CA ALA A 197 16.27 -14.37 2.28
C ALA A 197 14.94 -14.11 1.56
N VAL A 198 14.01 -13.41 2.22
CA VAL A 198 12.70 -13.05 1.67
C VAL A 198 12.67 -11.56 1.41
N ARG A 199 12.22 -11.17 0.20
CA ARG A 199 12.13 -9.76 -0.23
C ARG A 199 10.77 -9.45 -0.79
N LEU A 200 10.24 -8.27 -0.49
CA LEU A 200 9.06 -7.74 -1.16
C LEU A 200 9.43 -7.33 -2.59
N ILE A 201 8.66 -7.83 -3.54
CA ILE A 201 8.78 -7.51 -4.96
C ILE A 201 7.76 -6.44 -5.36
N ASP A 202 6.50 -6.68 -4.99
CA ASP A 202 5.39 -5.77 -5.30
C ASP A 202 4.15 -6.07 -4.45
N VAL A 203 3.16 -5.18 -4.53
CA VAL A 203 1.81 -5.38 -3.99
C VAL A 203 0.81 -5.04 -5.08
N LEU A 204 -0.13 -5.93 -5.36
CA LEU A 204 -1.11 -5.73 -6.41
C LEU A 204 -2.39 -5.08 -5.86
N SER A 205 -3.07 -4.32 -6.70
CA SER A 205 -4.26 -3.54 -6.29
C SER A 205 -5.50 -4.38 -6.03
N GLU A 206 -5.53 -5.59 -6.55
CA GLU A 206 -6.66 -6.52 -6.43
C GLU A 206 -6.23 -7.93 -6.74
N SER A 207 -6.98 -8.92 -6.23
CA SER A 207 -6.83 -10.31 -6.62
C SER A 207 -7.72 -10.57 -7.84
N SER A 208 -7.14 -10.41 -9.04
CA SER A 208 -7.82 -10.68 -10.31
C SER A 208 -6.84 -11.25 -11.33
N GLU A 209 -7.34 -12.10 -12.25
CA GLU A 209 -6.51 -12.65 -13.33
C GLU A 209 -5.84 -11.55 -14.15
N SER A 210 -6.53 -10.42 -14.37
CA SER A 210 -5.99 -9.29 -15.12
C SER A 210 -4.83 -8.60 -14.39
N ALA A 211 -4.94 -8.40 -13.08
CA ALA A 211 -3.87 -7.80 -12.27
C ALA A 211 -2.63 -8.70 -12.25
N TYR A 212 -2.83 -10.01 -12.06
CA TYR A 212 -1.75 -10.99 -12.13
C TYR A 212 -1.10 -11.05 -13.52
N ALA A 213 -1.90 -11.08 -14.59
CA ALA A 213 -1.38 -11.13 -15.96
C ALA A 213 -0.52 -9.90 -16.29
N VAL A 214 -0.93 -8.71 -15.85
CA VAL A 214 -0.14 -7.48 -16.01
C VAL A 214 1.19 -7.62 -15.28
N PHE A 215 1.18 -8.03 -14.02
CA PHE A 215 2.41 -8.21 -13.24
C PHE A 215 3.34 -9.27 -13.88
N PHE A 216 2.79 -10.44 -14.23
CA PHE A 216 3.58 -11.54 -14.82
C PHE A 216 4.13 -11.22 -16.20
N SER A 217 3.50 -10.31 -16.95
CA SER A 217 4.02 -9.87 -18.25
C SER A 217 5.37 -9.18 -18.17
N GLY A 218 5.70 -8.60 -17.00
CA GLY A 218 6.99 -7.97 -16.72
C GLY A 218 8.10 -8.95 -16.30
N LEU A 219 7.81 -10.26 -16.18
CA LEU A 219 8.75 -11.26 -15.72
C LEU A 219 9.27 -12.15 -16.87
N GLU A 220 10.50 -12.59 -16.75
CA GLU A 220 11.10 -13.64 -17.60
C GLU A 220 10.52 -15.01 -17.22
N ARG A 221 9.57 -15.53 -18.01
CA ARG A 221 8.82 -16.77 -17.70
C ARG A 221 9.70 -17.98 -17.46
N THR A 222 10.74 -18.18 -18.28
CA THR A 222 11.66 -19.32 -18.19
C THR A 222 12.58 -19.30 -16.97
N ARG A 223 12.67 -18.15 -16.30
CA ARG A 223 13.48 -18.00 -15.11
C ARG A 223 12.79 -18.44 -13.84
N VAL A 224 11.48 -18.26 -13.76
CA VAL A 224 10.68 -18.63 -12.59
C VAL A 224 10.56 -20.15 -12.53
N LYS A 225 11.08 -20.76 -11.45
CA LYS A 225 11.12 -22.22 -11.25
C LYS A 225 10.04 -22.70 -10.28
N ARG A 226 9.79 -21.93 -9.23
CA ARG A 226 8.84 -22.28 -8.17
C ARG A 226 7.97 -21.09 -7.81
N ILE A 227 6.69 -21.35 -7.62
CA ILE A 227 5.73 -20.32 -7.19
C ILE A 227 4.93 -20.89 -6.02
N TYR A 228 5.07 -20.25 -4.86
CA TYR A 228 4.29 -20.55 -3.67
C TYR A 228 3.04 -19.67 -3.68
N ILE A 229 1.88 -20.29 -3.66
CA ILE A 229 0.60 -19.59 -3.80
C ILE A 229 -0.31 -19.82 -2.60
N ASP A 230 -1.23 -18.87 -2.41
CA ASP A 230 -2.43 -19.04 -1.61
C ASP A 230 -3.54 -19.74 -2.41
N PRO A 231 -4.53 -20.33 -1.74
CA PRO A 231 -5.69 -20.95 -2.36
C PRO A 231 -6.67 -19.87 -2.90
N ASP A 232 -6.27 -19.23 -3.97
CA ASP A 232 -7.05 -18.24 -4.71
C ASP A 232 -7.18 -18.71 -6.16
N GLU A 233 -8.40 -18.93 -6.63
CA GLU A 233 -8.69 -19.46 -7.96
C GLU A 233 -8.15 -18.55 -9.08
N GLN A 234 -8.29 -17.24 -8.91
CA GLN A 234 -7.81 -16.25 -9.89
C GLN A 234 -6.29 -16.30 -10.00
N LEU A 235 -5.60 -16.40 -8.85
CA LEU A 235 -4.16 -16.54 -8.79
C LEU A 235 -3.71 -17.86 -9.44
N HIS A 236 -4.36 -18.95 -9.10
CA HIS A 236 -4.06 -20.27 -9.63
C HIS A 236 -4.14 -20.30 -11.17
N ASN A 237 -5.25 -19.83 -11.74
CA ASN A 237 -5.45 -19.76 -13.18
C ASN A 237 -4.41 -18.87 -13.87
N ALA A 238 -4.11 -17.72 -13.28
CA ALA A 238 -3.11 -16.78 -13.81
C ALA A 238 -1.69 -17.38 -13.80
N VAL A 239 -1.31 -18.09 -12.73
CA VAL A 239 0.00 -18.71 -12.59
C VAL A 239 0.17 -19.86 -13.57
N TYR A 240 -0.81 -20.76 -13.70
CA TYR A 240 -0.77 -21.85 -14.70
C TYR A 240 -0.64 -21.32 -16.13
N THR A 241 -1.35 -20.25 -16.44
CA THR A 241 -1.30 -19.64 -17.77
C THR A 241 0.06 -18.98 -18.03
N ALA A 242 0.63 -18.31 -17.04
CA ALA A 242 1.86 -17.53 -17.22
C ALA A 242 3.13 -18.39 -17.12
N PHE A 243 3.14 -19.44 -16.29
CA PHE A 243 4.32 -20.23 -15.94
C PHE A 243 4.04 -21.73 -16.00
N PRO A 244 3.76 -22.29 -17.20
CA PRO A 244 3.38 -23.71 -17.35
C PRO A 244 4.48 -24.69 -16.93
N ASP A 245 5.75 -24.25 -16.92
CA ASP A 245 6.91 -25.08 -16.59
C ASP A 245 7.38 -24.91 -15.14
N ALA A 246 6.74 -24.03 -14.35
CA ALA A 246 7.10 -23.80 -12.96
C ALA A 246 6.36 -24.77 -12.03
N SER A 247 7.04 -25.22 -10.96
CA SER A 247 6.40 -25.93 -9.86
C SER A 247 5.52 -24.99 -9.06
N ILE A 248 4.23 -25.30 -8.94
CA ILE A 248 3.27 -24.55 -8.16
C ILE A 248 3.08 -25.24 -6.82
N LEU A 249 3.36 -24.52 -5.73
CA LEU A 249 3.49 -25.09 -4.40
C LEU A 249 2.57 -24.38 -3.41
N MET A 250 2.00 -25.12 -2.47
CA MET A 250 1.30 -24.55 -1.32
C MET A 250 2.03 -24.95 -0.04
N SER A 251 2.50 -23.95 0.70
CA SER A 251 3.31 -24.17 1.90
C SER A 251 2.47 -24.54 3.12
N GLU A 252 3.08 -25.26 4.06
CA GLU A 252 2.49 -25.55 5.37
C GLU A 252 2.11 -24.27 6.13
N GLU A 253 2.83 -23.17 5.96
CA GLU A 253 2.47 -21.89 6.56
C GLU A 253 1.17 -21.32 5.99
N CYS A 254 0.94 -21.51 4.69
CA CYS A 254 -0.32 -21.14 4.07
C CYS A 254 -1.49 -21.87 4.74
N ILE A 255 -1.40 -23.18 4.90
CA ILE A 255 -2.42 -24.00 5.55
C ILE A 255 -2.64 -23.57 7.00
N LEU A 256 -1.56 -23.42 7.77
CA LEU A 256 -1.64 -22.92 9.16
C LEU A 256 -2.30 -21.55 9.28
N ARG A 257 -2.05 -20.67 8.33
CA ARG A 257 -2.67 -19.35 8.31
C ARG A 257 -4.19 -19.47 8.15
N TYR A 258 -4.67 -20.29 7.23
CA TYR A 258 -6.10 -20.50 7.05
C TYR A 258 -6.75 -21.17 8.29
N ILE A 259 -6.07 -22.11 8.91
CA ILE A 259 -6.54 -22.70 10.19
C ILE A 259 -6.64 -21.61 11.28
N ARG A 260 -5.67 -20.69 11.37
CA ARG A 260 -5.71 -19.55 12.30
C ARG A 260 -6.84 -18.58 11.95
N GLU A 261 -7.11 -18.35 10.68
CA GLU A 261 -8.23 -17.53 10.23
C GLU A 261 -9.58 -18.15 10.64
N CYS A 262 -9.74 -19.46 10.48
CA CYS A 262 -10.92 -20.19 10.97
C CYS A 262 -11.07 -20.03 12.50
N LEU A 263 -10.01 -20.21 13.27
CA LEU A 263 -10.02 -19.92 14.70
C LEU A 263 -10.42 -18.47 14.99
N GLY A 264 -9.96 -17.52 14.17
CA GLY A 264 -10.35 -16.11 14.23
C GLY A 264 -11.84 -15.90 13.98
N ASP A 265 -12.44 -16.65 13.08
CA ASP A 265 -13.87 -16.56 12.78
C ASP A 265 -14.73 -17.17 13.90
N VAL A 266 -14.28 -18.26 14.52
CA VAL A 266 -14.88 -18.74 15.78
C VAL A 266 -14.83 -17.64 16.86
N ILE A 267 -13.68 -16.98 17.03
CA ILE A 267 -13.54 -15.84 17.95
C ILE A 267 -14.52 -14.71 17.63
N LYS A 268 -14.73 -14.38 16.36
CA LYS A 268 -15.65 -13.31 15.94
C LYS A 268 -17.09 -13.65 16.27
N ARG A 269 -17.52 -14.89 16.04
CA ARG A 269 -18.87 -15.35 16.38
C ARG A 269 -19.12 -15.31 17.90
N GLU A 270 -18.15 -15.76 18.69
CA GLU A 270 -18.24 -15.75 20.15
C GLU A 270 -17.91 -14.38 20.79
N GLY A 271 -17.30 -13.49 20.04
CA GLY A 271 -16.64 -12.28 20.54
C GLY A 271 -17.54 -11.22 21.18
N THR A 272 -18.86 -11.21 20.92
CA THR A 272 -19.80 -10.35 21.63
C THR A 272 -19.95 -10.76 23.11
N ARG A 273 -19.62 -12.01 23.44
CA ARG A 273 -19.71 -12.58 24.80
C ARG A 273 -18.37 -12.49 25.57
N CYS A 274 -17.22 -12.36 24.89
CA CYS A 274 -15.94 -12.71 25.54
C CYS A 274 -14.81 -11.68 25.52
N PHE A 275 -14.90 -10.49 24.98
CA PHE A 275 -13.77 -9.51 24.91
C PHE A 275 -12.47 -10.07 24.25
N VAL A 276 -12.56 -11.11 23.42
CA VAL A 276 -11.44 -11.96 22.99
C VAL A 276 -10.66 -11.38 21.80
N TYR A 277 -11.24 -10.44 21.05
CA TYR A 277 -10.64 -9.88 19.85
C TYR A 277 -9.20 -9.36 20.04
N LYS A 278 -8.91 -8.79 21.20
CA LYS A 278 -7.57 -8.29 21.55
C LYS A 278 -6.55 -9.41 21.83
N ARG A 279 -6.94 -10.68 21.78
CA ARG A 279 -6.11 -11.84 22.17
C ARG A 279 -5.91 -12.85 21.05
N TYR A 280 -6.35 -12.54 19.84
CA TYR A 280 -6.21 -13.42 18.68
C TYR A 280 -4.78 -13.95 18.52
N HIS A 281 -3.79 -13.04 18.50
CA HIS A 281 -2.39 -13.44 18.39
C HIS A 281 -1.91 -14.35 19.52
N THR A 282 -2.43 -14.16 20.72
CA THR A 282 -2.07 -15.02 21.86
C THR A 282 -2.69 -16.40 21.72
N LEU A 283 -3.93 -16.50 21.23
CA LEU A 283 -4.61 -17.78 21.00
C LEU A 283 -3.98 -18.57 19.83
N CYS A 284 -3.37 -17.90 18.87
CA CYS A 284 -2.67 -18.55 17.74
C CYS A 284 -1.25 -19.04 18.09
N LYS A 285 -0.72 -18.73 19.28
CA LYS A 285 0.57 -19.25 19.74
C LYS A 285 0.45 -20.69 20.20
N ALA A 286 1.47 -21.52 19.93
CA ALA A 286 1.57 -22.82 20.57
C ALA A 286 1.78 -22.64 22.10
N GLU A 287 1.10 -23.46 22.90
CA GLU A 287 1.11 -23.36 24.38
C GLU A 287 2.51 -23.29 24.98
N LYS A 288 3.46 -24.02 24.41
CA LYS A 288 4.87 -24.03 24.86
C LYS A 288 5.57 -22.66 24.77
N TYR A 289 5.04 -21.72 23.99
CA TYR A 289 5.58 -20.36 23.85
C TYR A 289 4.79 -19.31 24.62
N LEU A 290 3.76 -19.71 25.37
CA LEU A 290 2.95 -18.80 26.18
C LEU A 290 3.65 -18.49 27.50
N SER A 291 3.66 -17.22 27.86
CA SER A 291 4.03 -16.81 29.23
C SER A 291 2.97 -17.24 30.23
N ARG A 292 3.33 -17.36 31.53
CA ARG A 292 2.39 -17.70 32.61
C ARG A 292 1.20 -16.73 32.71
N SER A 293 1.39 -15.46 32.33
CA SER A 293 0.32 -14.47 32.34
C SER A 293 -0.63 -14.67 31.17
N GLU A 294 -0.11 -15.02 29.97
CA GLU A 294 -0.90 -15.34 28.78
C GLU A 294 -1.72 -16.59 29.01
N GLN A 295 -1.13 -17.67 29.56
CA GLN A 295 -1.84 -18.90 29.91
C GLN A 295 -3.06 -18.64 30.80
N LYS A 296 -2.88 -17.90 31.91
CA LYS A 296 -3.99 -17.54 32.81
C LYS A 296 -5.07 -16.71 32.12
N GLN A 297 -4.69 -15.89 31.16
CA GLN A 297 -5.66 -15.09 30.42
C GLN A 297 -6.45 -15.95 29.41
N ILE A 298 -5.79 -16.90 28.75
CA ILE A 298 -6.44 -17.87 27.85
C ILE A 298 -7.40 -18.74 28.66
N GLU A 299 -6.97 -19.39 29.76
CA GLU A 299 -7.85 -20.18 30.62
C GLU A 299 -9.13 -19.45 31.02
N ARG A 300 -9.02 -18.18 31.46
CA ARG A 300 -10.20 -17.37 31.82
C ARG A 300 -11.13 -17.11 30.67
N THR A 301 -10.60 -17.09 29.45
CA THR A 301 -11.35 -16.85 28.23
C THR A 301 -12.07 -18.13 27.80
N LEU A 302 -11.36 -19.24 27.76
CA LEU A 302 -11.87 -20.55 27.34
C LEU A 302 -12.95 -21.06 28.31
N ASN A 303 -12.81 -20.86 29.63
CA ASN A 303 -13.82 -21.21 30.62
C ASN A 303 -15.18 -20.51 30.45
N ARG A 304 -15.27 -19.51 29.56
CA ARG A 304 -16.53 -18.77 29.28
C ARG A 304 -17.14 -19.12 27.93
N CYS A 305 -16.40 -19.80 27.06
CA CYS A 305 -16.82 -20.09 25.69
C CYS A 305 -16.42 -21.50 25.31
N HIS A 306 -17.32 -22.47 25.49
CA HIS A 306 -17.05 -23.89 25.20
C HIS A 306 -16.63 -24.14 23.74
N ARG A 307 -17.31 -23.51 22.78
CA ARG A 307 -17.00 -23.64 21.38
C ARG A 307 -15.58 -23.13 21.04
N LEU A 308 -15.20 -21.99 21.60
CA LEU A 308 -13.84 -21.47 21.46
C LEU A 308 -12.81 -22.36 22.18
N ALA A 309 -13.17 -22.94 23.32
CA ALA A 309 -12.30 -23.89 24.02
C ALA A 309 -12.05 -25.14 23.19
N GLY A 310 -13.09 -25.71 22.56
CA GLY A 310 -12.97 -26.84 21.63
C GLY A 310 -12.06 -26.51 20.46
N ALA A 311 -12.33 -25.40 19.75
CA ALA A 311 -11.52 -24.96 18.64
C ALA A 311 -10.05 -24.70 19.01
N TYR A 312 -9.80 -24.07 20.17
CA TYR A 312 -8.44 -23.82 20.65
C TYR A 312 -7.71 -25.13 20.98
N ASN A 313 -8.34 -26.05 21.71
CA ASN A 313 -7.72 -27.31 22.08
C ASN A 313 -7.41 -28.15 20.82
N ALA A 314 -8.35 -28.23 19.90
CA ALA A 314 -8.14 -28.90 18.60
C ALA A 314 -6.94 -28.28 17.85
N TYR A 315 -6.84 -26.96 17.81
CA TYR A 315 -5.72 -26.27 17.18
C TYR A 315 -4.37 -26.56 17.88
N GLN A 316 -4.33 -26.60 19.22
CA GLN A 316 -3.11 -26.96 19.95
C GLN A 316 -2.68 -28.39 19.72
N ASP A 317 -3.63 -29.35 19.68
CA ASP A 317 -3.36 -30.75 19.37
C ASP A 317 -2.83 -30.92 17.93
N LEU A 318 -3.38 -30.16 16.98
CA LEU A 318 -2.85 -30.13 15.62
C LEU A 318 -1.40 -29.66 15.60
N LEU A 319 -1.07 -28.55 16.28
CA LEU A 319 0.30 -28.04 16.32
C LEU A 319 1.28 -29.07 16.89
N VAL A 320 0.88 -29.81 17.93
CA VAL A 320 1.69 -30.88 18.53
C VAL A 320 1.83 -32.07 17.57
N SER A 321 0.74 -32.50 16.94
CA SER A 321 0.73 -33.67 16.05
C SER A 321 1.52 -33.44 14.76
N MET A 322 1.62 -32.18 14.31
CA MET A 322 2.36 -31.78 13.12
C MET A 322 3.82 -31.40 13.38
N GLU A 323 4.27 -31.46 14.64
CA GLU A 323 5.66 -31.15 14.99
C GLU A 323 6.62 -32.07 14.22
N GLY A 324 7.30 -31.51 13.23
CA GLY A 324 8.33 -32.21 12.43
C GLY A 324 7.83 -33.02 11.23
N LYS A 325 6.52 -33.23 11.04
CA LYS A 325 6.01 -33.98 9.89
C LYS A 325 4.58 -33.61 9.52
N TRP A 326 4.45 -32.74 8.53
CA TRP A 326 3.18 -32.40 7.91
C TRP A 326 2.68 -33.53 7.00
N ASP A 327 1.36 -33.79 7.06
CA ASP A 327 0.71 -34.87 6.31
C ASP A 327 -0.74 -34.46 6.05
N VAL A 328 -1.14 -34.36 4.79
CA VAL A 328 -2.50 -33.94 4.39
C VAL A 328 -3.59 -34.85 4.95
N PRO A 329 -3.50 -36.21 4.84
CA PRO A 329 -4.47 -37.11 5.45
C PRO A 329 -4.67 -36.91 6.94
N LYS A 330 -3.62 -36.58 7.69
CA LYS A 330 -3.74 -36.29 9.13
C LYS A 330 -4.49 -35.00 9.42
N ILE A 331 -4.31 -33.96 8.58
CA ILE A 331 -5.04 -32.71 8.75
C ILE A 331 -6.51 -32.91 8.43
N ILE A 332 -6.81 -33.68 7.39
CA ILE A 332 -8.20 -34.05 7.05
C ILE A 332 -8.84 -34.83 8.20
N GLY A 333 -8.16 -35.87 8.71
CA GLY A 333 -8.65 -36.65 9.87
C GLY A 333 -8.84 -35.76 11.10
N TRP A 334 -7.95 -34.81 11.37
CA TRP A 334 -8.11 -33.84 12.44
C TRP A 334 -9.37 -32.96 12.26
N ILE A 335 -9.70 -32.56 11.01
CA ILE A 335 -10.93 -31.79 10.74
C ILE A 335 -12.16 -32.68 11.00
N GLU A 336 -12.11 -33.97 10.66
CA GLU A 336 -13.18 -34.91 10.92
C GLU A 336 -13.40 -35.17 12.43
N ASP A 337 -12.33 -35.09 13.23
CA ASP A 337 -12.37 -35.28 14.67
C ASP A 337 -12.79 -33.98 15.46
N LEU A 338 -12.94 -32.82 14.78
CA LEU A 338 -13.31 -31.55 15.44
C LEU A 338 -14.57 -31.63 16.31
N PRO A 339 -15.64 -32.36 15.93
CA PRO A 339 -16.83 -32.52 16.79
C PRO A 339 -16.50 -33.11 18.18
N GLU A 340 -15.50 -34.00 18.29
CA GLU A 340 -15.10 -34.61 19.56
C GLU A 340 -14.60 -33.57 20.58
N TYR A 341 -13.99 -32.45 20.11
CA TYR A 341 -13.52 -31.37 20.96
C TYR A 341 -14.64 -30.50 21.55
N LEU A 342 -15.86 -30.60 21.02
CA LEU A 342 -17.01 -29.86 21.55
C LEU A 342 -17.68 -30.58 22.72
N GLY A 343 -17.41 -31.89 22.91
CA GLY A 343 -17.89 -32.72 24.04
C GLY A 343 -19.41 -32.93 24.07
N ASP A 344 -19.87 -33.72 25.05
CA ASP A 344 -21.30 -34.05 25.26
C ASP A 344 -22.16 -32.85 25.73
N SER A 345 -21.64 -31.64 25.83
CA SER A 345 -22.37 -30.42 26.22
C SER A 345 -23.49 -30.03 25.25
N ALA A 346 -23.60 -30.73 24.16
CA ALA A 346 -24.61 -30.60 23.11
C ALA A 346 -26.01 -31.12 23.47
N ASN A 347 -26.25 -31.63 24.69
CA ASN A 347 -27.46 -32.37 25.01
C ASN A 347 -28.64 -31.56 25.54
N GLU A 348 -28.55 -30.24 25.64
CA GLU A 348 -29.69 -29.42 26.09
C GLU A 348 -30.03 -28.29 25.10
N GLY A 349 -30.58 -28.66 23.93
CA GLY A 349 -31.58 -27.82 23.24
C GLY A 349 -31.10 -26.58 22.50
N GLU A 350 -29.82 -26.28 22.40
CA GLU A 350 -29.26 -25.30 21.48
C GLU A 350 -28.66 -26.06 20.27
N ASP A 351 -29.02 -25.66 19.05
CA ASP A 351 -28.47 -26.24 17.82
C ASP A 351 -26.97 -26.39 17.95
N LEU A 352 -26.49 -27.64 17.80
CA LEU A 352 -25.06 -27.99 17.74
C LEU A 352 -24.40 -27.16 16.65
N GLU A 353 -23.86 -26.01 17.01
CA GLU A 353 -23.03 -25.25 16.09
C GLU A 353 -21.68 -25.98 15.94
N GLU A 354 -21.61 -26.87 14.97
CA GLU A 354 -20.37 -27.50 14.54
C GLU A 354 -19.29 -26.43 14.25
N LEU A 355 -18.01 -26.83 14.30
CA LEU A 355 -16.88 -25.95 13.95
C LEU A 355 -16.77 -25.82 12.42
N ILE A 356 -17.88 -25.45 11.77
CA ILE A 356 -18.02 -25.38 10.30
C ILE A 356 -17.03 -24.42 9.65
N GLU A 357 -16.43 -23.51 10.41
CA GLU A 357 -15.40 -22.61 9.89
C GLU A 357 -14.19 -23.37 9.35
N PHE A 358 -13.91 -24.55 9.87
CA PHE A 358 -12.78 -25.39 9.44
C PHE A 358 -13.08 -26.23 8.19
N ASP A 359 -14.33 -26.38 7.76
CA ASP A 359 -14.67 -27.05 6.51
C ASP A 359 -13.98 -26.43 5.29
N PHE A 360 -13.81 -25.11 5.33
CA PHE A 360 -13.06 -24.39 4.31
C PHE A 360 -11.60 -24.88 4.17
N VAL A 361 -10.96 -25.30 5.25
CA VAL A 361 -9.59 -25.86 5.20
C VAL A 361 -9.60 -27.22 4.52
N ARG A 362 -10.67 -28.05 4.75
CA ARG A 362 -10.84 -29.32 4.04
C ARG A 362 -10.94 -29.09 2.54
N ASP A 363 -11.81 -28.16 2.11
CA ASP A 363 -12.01 -27.85 0.69
C ASP A 363 -10.70 -27.40 0.04
N ILE A 364 -9.91 -26.55 0.73
CA ILE A 364 -8.58 -26.13 0.27
C ILE A 364 -7.65 -27.33 0.11
N LEU A 365 -7.57 -28.21 1.11
CA LEU A 365 -6.67 -29.36 1.08
C LEU A 365 -7.03 -30.35 -0.02
N GLU A 366 -8.32 -30.57 -0.27
CA GLU A 366 -8.79 -31.43 -1.36
C GLU A 366 -8.49 -30.82 -2.74
N LEU A 367 -8.74 -29.52 -2.90
CA LEU A 367 -8.54 -28.82 -4.17
C LEU A 367 -7.06 -28.65 -4.54
N TYR A 368 -6.21 -28.38 -3.54
CA TYR A 368 -4.78 -28.09 -3.72
C TYR A 368 -3.86 -29.21 -3.22
N GLU A 369 -4.37 -30.43 -3.02
CA GLU A 369 -3.59 -31.58 -2.57
C GLU A 369 -2.29 -31.79 -3.36
N PRO A 370 -2.28 -31.74 -4.71
CA PRO A 370 -1.06 -31.90 -5.47
C PRO A 370 0.02 -30.87 -5.13
N GLN A 371 -0.36 -29.58 -4.96
CA GLN A 371 0.55 -28.48 -4.65
C GLN A 371 1.13 -28.59 -3.23
N VAL A 372 0.32 -29.07 -2.28
CA VAL A 372 0.76 -29.33 -0.90
C VAL A 372 1.73 -30.52 -0.89
N ASN A 373 1.39 -31.62 -1.56
CA ASN A 373 2.24 -32.80 -1.60
C ASN A 373 3.57 -32.55 -2.30
N GLU A 374 3.57 -31.75 -3.38
CA GLU A 374 4.81 -31.35 -4.06
C GLU A 374 5.68 -30.48 -3.14
N TYR A 375 5.09 -29.55 -2.37
CA TYR A 375 5.82 -28.80 -1.35
C TYR A 375 6.39 -29.70 -0.25
N LEU A 376 5.60 -30.66 0.25
CA LEU A 376 6.03 -31.57 1.31
C LEU A 376 7.16 -32.51 0.86
N ALA A 377 7.26 -32.80 -0.43
CA ALA A 377 8.33 -33.59 -1.03
C ALA A 377 9.65 -32.83 -1.23
N LEU A 378 9.71 -31.52 -1.00
CA LEU A 378 10.95 -30.76 -1.14
C LEU A 378 11.97 -31.17 -0.09
N ASP A 379 13.22 -31.42 -0.50
CA ASP A 379 14.35 -31.70 0.40
C ASP A 379 14.68 -30.51 1.30
N GLN A 380 14.59 -29.30 0.74
CA GLN A 380 14.84 -28.03 1.48
C GLN A 380 13.62 -27.12 1.37
N LYS A 381 12.90 -27.02 2.48
CA LYS A 381 11.73 -26.16 2.62
C LYS A 381 12.11 -24.80 3.18
N PRO A 382 11.64 -23.69 2.60
CA PRO A 382 11.88 -22.36 3.15
C PRO A 382 10.92 -22.02 4.31
N ALA A 383 10.31 -23.02 4.96
CA ALA A 383 9.18 -22.88 5.89
C ALA A 383 9.37 -21.77 6.94
N ALA A 384 10.48 -21.79 7.70
CA ALA A 384 10.71 -20.83 8.78
C ALA A 384 10.90 -19.40 8.27
N ALA A 385 11.64 -19.21 7.17
CA ALA A 385 11.88 -17.89 6.60
C ALA A 385 10.59 -17.32 5.98
N LEU A 386 9.82 -18.17 5.30
CA LEU A 386 8.55 -17.80 4.70
C LEU A 386 7.51 -17.44 5.77
N ALA A 387 7.34 -18.30 6.78
CA ALA A 387 6.43 -18.07 7.89
C ALA A 387 6.74 -16.76 8.61
N SER A 388 8.01 -16.52 8.93
CA SER A 388 8.45 -15.30 9.59
C SER A 388 8.16 -14.05 8.75
N ALA A 389 8.43 -14.10 7.45
CA ALA A 389 8.23 -12.96 6.55
C ALA A 389 6.73 -12.65 6.35
N VAL A 390 5.91 -13.66 6.09
CA VAL A 390 4.46 -13.50 5.90
C VAL A 390 3.81 -12.96 7.17
N MET A 391 4.11 -13.53 8.33
CA MET A 391 3.56 -13.06 9.61
C MET A 391 4.00 -11.62 9.92
N ALA A 392 5.26 -11.27 9.71
CA ALA A 392 5.75 -9.92 9.95
C ALA A 392 5.03 -8.87 9.08
N ILE A 393 4.76 -9.20 7.80
CA ILE A 393 3.98 -8.32 6.91
C ILE A 393 2.52 -8.22 7.39
N LEU A 394 1.89 -9.35 7.72
CA LEU A 394 0.51 -9.37 8.22
C LEU A 394 0.34 -8.55 9.50
N ASP A 395 1.25 -8.71 10.46
CA ASP A 395 1.23 -7.95 11.71
C ASP A 395 1.38 -6.44 11.42
N SER A 396 2.31 -6.07 10.55
CA SER A 396 2.51 -4.66 10.15
C SER A 396 1.29 -4.07 9.43
N LEU A 397 0.62 -4.86 8.59
CA LEU A 397 -0.61 -4.44 7.91
C LEU A 397 -1.78 -4.28 8.91
N HIS A 398 -1.94 -5.20 9.85
CA HIS A 398 -2.98 -5.15 10.89
C HIS A 398 -2.86 -3.92 11.80
N GLU A 399 -1.63 -3.55 12.12
CA GLU A 399 -1.35 -2.39 12.98
C GLU A 399 -1.45 -1.06 12.24
N MET A 400 -1.37 -1.07 10.90
CA MET A 400 -1.35 0.15 10.09
C MET A 400 -2.74 0.82 10.08
N PRO A 401 -2.82 2.15 10.31
CA PRO A 401 -4.06 2.89 10.14
C PRO A 401 -4.56 2.81 8.70
N PHE A 402 -5.89 2.86 8.54
CA PHE A 402 -6.51 2.83 7.21
C PHE A 402 -5.86 3.82 6.25
N CYS A 403 -5.57 3.35 5.06
CA CYS A 403 -5.16 4.16 3.93
C CYS A 403 -5.64 3.50 2.62
N ILE A 404 -5.79 4.31 1.59
CA ILE A 404 -6.13 3.80 0.25
C ILE A 404 -4.95 3.02 -0.34
N PHE A 405 -5.23 2.13 -1.28
CA PHE A 405 -4.23 1.25 -1.90
C PHE A 405 -2.99 2.00 -2.40
N ASP A 406 -3.14 3.09 -3.15
CA ASP A 406 -1.98 3.82 -3.69
C ASP A 406 -1.02 4.32 -2.61
N VAL A 407 -1.54 4.69 -1.44
CA VAL A 407 -0.72 5.10 -0.28
C VAL A 407 -0.09 3.89 0.38
N LEU A 408 -0.83 2.79 0.55
CA LEU A 408 -0.30 1.53 1.07
C LEU A 408 0.84 1.02 0.20
N HIS A 409 0.60 0.90 -1.10
CA HIS A 409 1.58 0.46 -2.08
C HIS A 409 2.85 1.34 -2.05
N ALA A 410 2.67 2.66 -2.07
CA ALA A 410 3.79 3.58 -1.98
C ALA A 410 4.56 3.48 -0.66
N ARG A 411 3.87 3.28 0.47
CA ARG A 411 4.51 3.05 1.78
C ARG A 411 5.37 1.81 1.77
N MET A 412 4.89 0.73 1.17
CA MET A 412 5.63 -0.52 1.08
C MET A 412 6.79 -0.44 0.07
N MET A 413 6.64 0.30 -1.03
CA MET A 413 7.60 0.30 -2.12
C MET A 413 8.63 1.44 -2.08
N LEU A 414 8.37 2.55 -1.38
CA LEU A 414 9.19 3.77 -1.47
C LEU A 414 9.85 4.19 -0.14
N ASN A 415 9.49 3.57 1.00
CA ASN A 415 10.06 3.95 2.29
C ASN A 415 11.37 3.24 2.65
N VAL A 416 11.71 2.21 1.91
CA VAL A 416 12.94 1.43 2.09
C VAL A 416 13.62 1.27 0.73
N ASP A 417 14.92 1.36 0.72
CA ASP A 417 15.69 1.17 -0.51
C ASP A 417 15.59 -0.28 -1.01
N HIS A 418 15.35 -0.43 -2.30
CA HIS A 418 15.44 -1.72 -2.96
C HIS A 418 16.87 -2.18 -3.04
N GLU A 419 17.11 -3.47 -2.79
CA GLU A 419 18.38 -4.06 -3.15
C GLU A 419 18.54 -4.05 -4.68
N LEU A 420 19.73 -3.68 -5.14
CA LEU A 420 20.03 -3.51 -6.55
C LEU A 420 21.11 -4.50 -7.00
N GLU A 421 20.94 -4.98 -8.22
CA GLU A 421 21.95 -5.79 -8.90
C GLU A 421 22.26 -5.17 -10.26
N ILE A 422 23.54 -5.23 -10.65
CA ILE A 422 24.00 -4.74 -11.96
C ILE A 422 24.22 -5.96 -12.85
N VAL A 423 23.46 -6.05 -13.93
CA VAL A 423 23.61 -7.09 -14.95
C VAL A 423 23.85 -6.38 -16.29
N ASP A 424 24.95 -6.69 -16.95
CA ASP A 424 25.35 -6.09 -18.24
C ASP A 424 25.32 -4.54 -18.24
N GLY A 425 25.74 -3.94 -17.11
CA GLY A 425 25.79 -2.50 -16.92
C GLY A 425 24.44 -1.82 -16.64
N LYS A 426 23.35 -2.57 -16.59
CA LYS A 426 22.01 -2.08 -16.22
C LYS A 426 21.70 -2.40 -14.76
N LYS A 427 21.04 -1.44 -14.08
CA LYS A 427 20.59 -1.62 -12.70
C LYS A 427 19.19 -2.27 -12.70
N TYR A 428 19.06 -3.32 -11.91
CA TYR A 428 17.80 -4.02 -11.65
C TYR A 428 17.52 -4.04 -10.16
N ARG A 429 16.27 -3.88 -9.74
CA ARG A 429 15.85 -4.11 -8.35
C ARG A 429 15.63 -5.59 -8.11
N THR A 430 16.04 -6.09 -6.96
CA THR A 430 15.79 -7.48 -6.53
C THR A 430 14.76 -7.58 -5.42
N GLY A 431 14.27 -6.44 -4.94
CA GLY A 431 13.23 -6.32 -3.91
C GLY A 431 13.72 -5.66 -2.64
N ILE A 432 12.82 -5.55 -1.67
CA ILE A 432 13.07 -4.93 -0.36
C ILE A 432 13.15 -6.06 0.69
N PRO A 433 14.22 -6.17 1.48
CA PRO A 433 14.27 -7.13 2.59
C PRO A 433 13.08 -6.94 3.55
N VAL A 434 12.34 -8.02 3.83
CA VAL A 434 11.09 -7.94 4.60
C VAL A 434 11.32 -7.41 6.02
N ASN A 435 12.41 -7.75 6.67
CA ASN A 435 12.73 -7.24 8.00
C ASN A 435 12.88 -5.72 8.03
N LEU A 436 13.56 -5.11 7.03
CA LEU A 436 13.69 -3.65 6.93
C LEU A 436 12.37 -2.99 6.59
N LEU A 437 11.58 -3.62 5.72
CA LEU A 437 10.24 -3.15 5.37
C LEU A 437 9.35 -3.07 6.62
N THR A 438 9.25 -4.17 7.36
CA THR A 438 8.33 -4.27 8.51
C THR A 438 8.76 -3.37 9.67
N GLU A 439 10.06 -3.25 9.93
CA GLU A 439 10.59 -2.26 10.86
C GLU A 439 10.14 -0.85 10.50
N LYS A 440 10.28 -0.46 9.24
CA LYS A 440 9.88 0.85 8.76
C LYS A 440 8.37 1.08 8.79
N MET A 441 7.57 0.06 8.46
CA MET A 441 6.11 0.14 8.54
C MET A 441 5.63 0.32 9.99
N ASN A 442 6.27 -0.36 10.94
CA ASN A 442 5.97 -0.22 12.36
C ASN A 442 6.35 1.18 12.88
N ASP A 443 7.51 1.72 12.50
CA ASP A 443 7.89 3.11 12.78
C ASP A 443 6.83 4.11 12.33
N ILE A 444 6.33 3.96 11.10
CA ILE A 444 5.29 4.82 10.52
C ILE A 444 3.99 4.71 11.33
N THR A 445 3.60 3.50 11.67
CA THR A 445 2.42 3.21 12.49
C THR A 445 2.52 3.88 13.85
N ASP A 446 3.66 3.77 14.52
CA ASP A 446 3.91 4.40 15.82
C ASP A 446 3.91 5.93 15.73
N ILE A 447 4.50 6.51 14.69
CA ILE A 447 4.45 7.95 14.43
C ILE A 447 3.00 8.43 14.31
N ILE A 448 2.15 7.69 13.60
CA ILE A 448 0.75 8.04 13.39
C ILE A 448 -0.05 7.87 14.68
N LYS A 449 0.13 6.77 15.42
CA LYS A 449 -0.57 6.47 16.69
C LYS A 449 -0.19 7.43 17.81
N THR A 450 1.10 7.71 18.04
CA THR A 450 1.59 8.59 19.11
C THR A 450 1.05 10.02 18.95
N LYS A 451 0.84 10.47 17.72
CA LYS A 451 0.27 11.79 17.44
C LYS A 451 -1.23 11.87 17.71
N LYS A 452 -1.94 10.72 17.58
CA LYS A 452 -3.36 10.59 17.94
C LYS A 452 -3.56 10.74 19.46
N GLU A 453 -2.68 10.16 20.26
CA GLU A 453 -2.75 10.22 21.75
C GLU A 453 -2.46 11.62 22.31
N LYS A 454 -1.69 12.44 21.62
CA LYS A 454 -1.36 13.80 22.03
C LYS A 454 -2.44 14.85 21.70
N GLY A 455 -3.65 14.43 21.30
CA GLY A 455 -4.79 15.33 21.05
C GLY A 455 -4.66 16.17 19.79
N GLU A 456 -3.75 15.82 18.89
CA GLU A 456 -3.76 16.35 17.53
C GLU A 456 -4.90 15.65 16.79
N ASP A 457 -6.07 16.33 16.70
CA ASP A 457 -7.29 15.82 16.07
C ASP A 457 -7.02 15.13 14.73
N VAL A 458 -7.06 13.81 14.76
CA VAL A 458 -7.19 13.00 13.56
C VAL A 458 -8.69 12.85 13.34
N TYR A 459 -9.29 13.70 12.53
CA TYR A 459 -10.66 13.50 12.07
C TYR A 459 -10.70 12.19 11.29
N GLU A 460 -11.25 11.15 11.91
CA GLU A 460 -11.78 10.01 11.19
C GLU A 460 -12.93 10.56 10.33
N SER A 461 -12.79 10.51 9.01
CA SER A 461 -13.94 10.67 8.14
C SER A 461 -14.91 9.54 8.49
N GLU A 462 -16.15 9.90 8.86
CA GLU A 462 -17.23 8.98 9.21
C GLU A 462 -17.79 8.17 8.02
N ASP A 463 -16.97 7.85 7.04
CA ASP A 463 -17.29 6.85 6.03
C ASP A 463 -16.76 5.47 6.49
N LYS A 464 -17.29 5.00 7.61
CA LYS A 464 -17.30 3.58 7.91
C LYS A 464 -18.26 2.94 6.92
N PRO A 465 -17.81 2.03 6.03
CA PRO A 465 -18.75 1.18 5.33
C PRO A 465 -19.55 0.44 6.39
N GLY A 466 -20.85 0.68 6.41
CA GLY A 466 -21.75 0.03 7.35
C GLY A 466 -21.61 -1.48 7.20
N TRP A 467 -21.30 -2.12 8.30
CA TRP A 467 -21.35 -3.56 8.44
C TRP A 467 -22.82 -3.97 8.34
N SER A 468 -23.25 -4.50 7.19
CA SER A 468 -24.51 -5.23 7.03
C SER A 468 -24.17 -6.66 6.61
#